data_aab75ea125d2e33eca5076d58a56007b
#
_entry.id   aab75ea125d2e33eca5076d58a56007b
#
_cell.length_a   1.000
_cell.length_b   1.000
_cell.length_c   1.000
_cell.angle_alpha   90.00
_cell.angle_beta   90.00
_cell.angle_gamma   90.00
#
_symmetry.space_group_name_H-M   'P 1'
#
loop_
_entity.id
_entity.type
_entity.pdbx_description
1 polymer ?
#
loop_
_entity_poly.entity_id
_entity_poly.type
_entity_poly.pdbx_seq_one_letter_code
_entity_poly.pdbx_strand_id
1 'polypeptide(L)'
;MVAIRRAELTDVDAVLAFWAESAEDTARPVDTGAAVERLIARDPDALLLAVDDGKIVGSIIAGWDGWRCHLYRLAVDPRRRGEGLGRALIDAAEERLTALGGSRLDAVILDGNELAHRAWTAAGFSRQAQWSRWVKPVH
;
A
#
# COMPACT_ATOMS: atom_id res chain seq x y z
N MET A 1 -10.86 -16.28 -8.21
CA MET A 1 -9.56 -15.87 -8.79
C MET A 1 -9.26 -14.44 -8.41
N VAL A 2 -8.08 -14.18 -7.91
CA VAL A 2 -7.66 -12.83 -7.50
C VAL A 2 -7.15 -12.05 -8.71
N ALA A 3 -7.62 -10.81 -8.85
CA ALA A 3 -7.10 -9.87 -9.84
C ALA A 3 -6.62 -8.61 -9.14
N ILE A 4 -5.54 -8.02 -9.66
CA ILE A 4 -5.05 -6.74 -9.18
C ILE A 4 -5.49 -5.66 -10.17
N ARG A 5 -6.13 -4.62 -9.64
CA ARG A 5 -6.60 -3.49 -10.44
C ARG A 5 -6.44 -2.18 -9.67
N ARG A 6 -6.50 -1.07 -10.37
CA ARG A 6 -6.55 0.24 -9.72
C ARG A 6 -7.88 0.45 -9.02
N ALA A 7 -7.87 1.22 -7.94
CA ALA A 7 -9.09 1.62 -7.25
C ALA A 7 -9.84 2.68 -8.06
N GLU A 8 -11.14 2.70 -7.91
CA GLU A 8 -12.01 3.69 -8.51
C GLU A 8 -12.78 4.42 -7.42
N LEU A 9 -13.42 5.56 -7.74
CA LEU A 9 -14.18 6.33 -6.76
C LEU A 9 -15.30 5.51 -6.10
N THR A 10 -15.85 4.54 -6.81
CA THR A 10 -16.87 3.64 -6.27
C THR A 10 -16.33 2.67 -5.23
N ASP A 11 -15.00 2.54 -5.11
CA ASP A 11 -14.36 1.64 -4.15
C ASP A 11 -14.10 2.30 -2.78
N VAL A 12 -14.29 3.61 -2.64
CA VAL A 12 -13.84 4.36 -1.44
C VAL A 12 -14.35 3.76 -0.14
N ASP A 13 -15.65 3.50 -0.04
CA ASP A 13 -16.23 2.95 1.19
C ASP A 13 -15.70 1.55 1.50
N ALA A 14 -15.56 0.71 0.49
CA ALA A 14 -15.01 -0.64 0.66
C ALA A 14 -13.53 -0.61 1.06
N VAL A 15 -12.75 0.32 0.52
CA VAL A 15 -11.35 0.50 0.89
C VAL A 15 -11.23 0.90 2.37
N LEU A 16 -12.04 1.86 2.82
CA LEU A 16 -12.02 2.29 4.21
C LEU A 16 -12.40 1.15 5.15
N ALA A 17 -13.42 0.38 4.80
CA ALA A 17 -13.83 -0.79 5.60
C ALA A 17 -12.71 -1.85 5.64
N PHE A 18 -12.07 -2.10 4.50
CA PHE A 18 -10.96 -3.05 4.42
C PHE A 18 -9.79 -2.62 5.31
N TRP A 19 -9.40 -1.34 5.24
CA TRP A 19 -8.30 -0.84 6.06
C TRP A 19 -8.62 -0.84 7.55
N ALA A 20 -9.87 -0.63 7.93
CA ALA A 20 -10.28 -0.69 9.33
C ALA A 20 -10.05 -2.07 9.94
N GLU A 21 -10.20 -3.13 9.15
CA GLU A 21 -10.02 -4.52 9.60
C GLU A 21 -8.58 -5.02 9.44
N SER A 22 -7.85 -4.53 8.45
CA SER A 22 -6.61 -5.15 7.98
C SER A 22 -5.35 -4.33 8.23
N ALA A 23 -5.48 -3.04 8.51
CA ALA A 23 -4.33 -2.18 8.76
C ALA A 23 -3.92 -2.27 10.23
N GLU A 24 -2.61 -2.34 10.48
CA GLU A 24 -2.07 -2.63 11.81
C GLU A 24 -1.64 -1.41 12.61
N ASP A 25 -1.36 -0.29 11.96
CA ASP A 25 -0.80 0.88 12.63
C ASP A 25 -1.90 1.81 13.14
N THR A 26 -1.99 1.95 14.47
CA THR A 26 -2.95 2.86 15.10
C THR A 26 -2.40 4.27 15.30
N ALA A 27 -1.10 4.49 15.09
CA ALA A 27 -0.46 5.80 15.25
C ALA A 27 -0.53 6.68 13.99
N ARG A 28 -1.06 6.14 12.90
CA ARG A 28 -1.22 6.89 11.65
C ARG A 28 -2.39 7.86 11.72
N PRO A 29 -2.44 8.89 10.85
CA PRO A 29 -3.63 9.72 10.72
C PRO A 29 -4.88 8.90 10.40
N VAL A 30 -6.03 9.39 10.83
CA VAL A 30 -7.31 8.73 10.57
C VAL A 30 -7.60 8.72 9.07
N ASP A 31 -8.02 7.57 8.55
CA ASP A 31 -8.40 7.44 7.16
C ASP A 31 -9.78 8.08 6.94
N THR A 32 -9.88 8.90 5.89
CA THR A 32 -11.15 9.54 5.53
C THR A 32 -11.48 9.28 4.06
N GLY A 33 -12.78 9.27 3.76
CA GLY A 33 -13.22 9.15 2.37
C GLY A 33 -12.68 10.26 1.49
N ALA A 34 -12.64 11.49 2.02
CA ALA A 34 -12.10 12.64 1.28
C ALA A 34 -10.63 12.45 0.90
N ALA A 35 -9.82 11.86 1.79
CA ALA A 35 -8.42 11.61 1.51
C ALA A 35 -8.24 10.56 0.42
N VAL A 36 -9.01 9.48 0.46
CA VAL A 36 -8.96 8.43 -0.56
C VAL A 36 -9.43 8.97 -1.92
N GLU A 37 -10.52 9.75 -1.92
CA GLU A 37 -11.02 10.38 -3.15
C GLU A 37 -9.98 11.30 -3.78
N ARG A 38 -9.31 12.11 -2.95
CA ARG A 38 -8.25 13.01 -3.42
C ARG A 38 -7.07 12.25 -4.01
N LEU A 39 -6.67 11.15 -3.39
CA LEU A 39 -5.62 10.30 -3.92
C LEU A 39 -5.99 9.76 -5.30
N ILE A 40 -7.17 9.19 -5.43
CA ILE A 40 -7.63 8.61 -6.69
C ILE A 40 -7.76 9.68 -7.78
N ALA A 41 -8.27 10.86 -7.43
CA ALA A 41 -8.42 11.95 -8.38
C ALA A 41 -7.08 12.49 -8.86
N ARG A 42 -6.09 12.58 -7.96
CA ARG A 42 -4.77 13.09 -8.31
C ARG A 42 -3.92 12.10 -9.09
N ASP A 43 -3.98 10.83 -8.70
CA ASP A 43 -3.16 9.78 -9.32
C ASP A 43 -3.97 8.49 -9.41
N PRO A 44 -4.74 8.31 -10.50
CA PRO A 44 -5.68 7.19 -10.63
C PRO A 44 -5.06 5.81 -10.55
N ASP A 45 -3.76 5.68 -10.78
CA ASP A 45 -3.08 4.39 -10.78
C ASP A 45 -2.30 4.12 -9.49
N ALA A 46 -2.35 5.03 -8.51
CA ALA A 46 -1.56 4.90 -7.29
C ALA A 46 -2.09 3.83 -6.33
N LEU A 47 -3.39 3.77 -6.13
CA LEU A 47 -4.01 2.81 -5.21
C LEU A 47 -4.39 1.55 -5.98
N LEU A 48 -3.68 0.46 -5.68
CA LEU A 48 -3.91 -0.84 -6.29
C LEU A 48 -4.62 -1.76 -5.31
N LEU A 49 -5.59 -2.49 -5.81
CA LEU A 49 -6.40 -3.41 -5.02
C LEU A 49 -6.28 -4.83 -5.57
N ALA A 50 -6.13 -5.80 -4.66
CA ALA A 50 -6.33 -7.20 -5.00
C ALA A 50 -7.80 -7.52 -4.70
N VAL A 51 -8.50 -8.02 -5.69
CA VAL A 51 -9.95 -8.27 -5.62
C VAL A 51 -10.23 -9.71 -5.99
N ASP A 52 -11.04 -10.38 -5.19
CA ASP A 52 -11.49 -11.75 -5.44
C ASP A 52 -12.99 -11.82 -5.27
N ASP A 53 -13.68 -12.19 -6.35
CA ASP A 53 -15.14 -12.31 -6.37
C ASP A 53 -15.83 -11.02 -5.87
N GLY A 54 -15.37 -9.89 -6.38
CA GLY A 54 -15.90 -8.58 -6.02
C GLY A 54 -15.50 -8.05 -4.65
N LYS A 55 -14.65 -8.78 -3.91
CA LYS A 55 -14.26 -8.43 -2.56
C LYS A 55 -12.79 -8.02 -2.51
N ILE A 56 -12.49 -6.92 -1.81
CA ILE A 56 -11.12 -6.46 -1.62
C ILE A 56 -10.44 -7.39 -0.63
N VAL A 57 -9.32 -7.99 -1.05
CA VAL A 57 -8.52 -8.89 -0.22
C VAL A 57 -7.10 -8.37 0.00
N GLY A 58 -6.72 -7.30 -0.66
CA GLY A 58 -5.43 -6.66 -0.46
C GLY A 58 -5.37 -5.28 -1.05
N SER A 59 -4.39 -4.48 -0.61
CA SER A 59 -4.16 -3.13 -1.11
C SER A 59 -2.69 -2.76 -1.04
N ILE A 60 -2.28 -1.79 -1.86
CA ILE A 60 -1.02 -1.08 -1.74
C ILE A 60 -1.17 0.29 -2.39
N ILE A 61 -0.51 1.29 -1.84
CA ILE A 61 -0.39 2.59 -2.50
C ILE A 61 1.01 2.70 -3.07
N ALA A 62 1.09 2.91 -4.39
CA ALA A 62 2.34 3.10 -5.13
C ALA A 62 2.44 4.58 -5.52
N GLY A 63 2.92 5.40 -4.59
CA GLY A 63 2.99 6.84 -4.76
C GLY A 63 4.19 7.29 -5.58
N TRP A 64 3.97 8.28 -6.45
CA TRP A 64 4.99 8.87 -7.31
C TRP A 64 4.84 10.39 -7.29
N ASP A 65 5.90 11.07 -6.93
CA ASP A 65 5.88 12.55 -6.88
C ASP A 65 6.62 13.20 -8.07
N GLY A 66 7.03 12.41 -9.04
CA GLY A 66 7.86 12.85 -10.17
C GLY A 66 9.34 12.60 -9.95
N TRP A 67 9.74 12.23 -8.76
CA TRP A 67 11.12 11.97 -8.40
C TRP A 67 11.28 10.69 -7.61
N ARG A 68 10.50 10.51 -6.52
CA ARG A 68 10.63 9.38 -5.61
C ARG A 68 9.42 8.47 -5.61
N CYS A 69 9.67 7.22 -5.30
CA CYS A 69 8.65 6.18 -5.18
C CYS A 69 8.39 5.90 -3.70
N HIS A 70 7.13 5.93 -3.29
CA HIS A 70 6.74 5.66 -1.92
C HIS A 70 5.68 4.58 -1.88
N LEU A 71 5.98 3.45 -1.21
CA LEU A 71 5.05 2.36 -1.03
C LEU A 71 4.50 2.39 0.40
N TYR A 72 3.18 2.37 0.52
CA TYR A 72 2.53 2.31 1.83
C TYR A 72 1.15 1.68 1.69
N ARG A 73 0.50 1.43 2.82
CA ARG A 73 -0.79 0.75 2.89
C ARG A 73 -0.80 -0.61 2.22
N LEU A 74 0.32 -1.34 2.34
CA LEU A 74 0.31 -2.76 2.01
C LEU A 74 -0.48 -3.48 3.10
N ALA A 75 -1.62 -4.01 2.71
CA ALA A 75 -2.49 -4.75 3.62
C ALA A 75 -3.05 -5.97 2.89
N VAL A 76 -3.15 -7.09 3.60
CA VAL A 76 -3.73 -8.31 3.08
C VAL A 76 -4.75 -8.80 4.10
N ASP A 77 -5.92 -9.23 3.63
CA ASP A 77 -6.95 -9.83 4.49
C ASP A 77 -6.29 -10.92 5.34
N PRO A 78 -6.37 -10.84 6.69
CA PRO A 78 -5.74 -11.83 7.56
C PRO A 78 -6.11 -13.27 7.25
N ARG A 79 -7.30 -13.49 6.69
CA ARG A 79 -7.77 -14.83 6.29
C ARG A 79 -7.15 -15.32 4.99
N ARG A 80 -6.47 -14.45 4.27
CA ARG A 80 -5.89 -14.76 2.95
C ARG A 80 -4.36 -14.67 2.96
N ARG A 81 -3.75 -14.68 4.12
CA ARG A 81 -2.29 -14.69 4.24
C ARG A 81 -1.72 -16.03 3.76
N GLY A 82 -0.48 -16.00 3.25
CA GLY A 82 0.18 -17.19 2.72
C GLY A 82 -0.20 -17.53 1.29
N GLU A 83 -1.01 -16.71 0.63
CA GLU A 83 -1.43 -16.92 -0.77
C GLU A 83 -0.59 -16.13 -1.78
N GLY A 84 0.41 -15.36 -1.32
CA GLY A 84 1.26 -14.58 -2.19
C GLY A 84 0.67 -13.23 -2.61
N LEU A 85 -0.42 -12.77 -1.99
CA LEU A 85 -1.09 -11.52 -2.36
C LEU A 85 -0.21 -10.29 -2.11
N GLY A 86 0.48 -10.27 -0.96
CA GLY A 86 1.38 -9.15 -0.62
C GLY A 86 2.49 -9.00 -1.66
N ARG A 87 3.11 -10.10 -2.04
CA ARG A 87 4.15 -10.09 -3.06
C ARG A 87 3.62 -9.64 -4.42
N ALA A 88 2.45 -10.12 -4.81
CA ALA A 88 1.84 -9.73 -6.07
C ALA A 88 1.54 -8.24 -6.12
N LEU A 89 1.07 -7.65 -4.99
CA LEU A 89 0.83 -6.22 -4.88
C LEU A 89 2.13 -5.41 -4.96
N ILE A 90 3.18 -5.86 -4.27
CA ILE A 90 4.50 -5.22 -4.35
C ILE A 90 5.03 -5.26 -5.78
N ASP A 91 4.93 -6.40 -6.45
CA ASP A 91 5.40 -6.54 -7.82
C ASP A 91 4.63 -5.62 -8.79
N ALA A 92 3.32 -5.49 -8.62
CA ALA A 92 2.51 -4.59 -9.43
C ALA A 92 2.89 -3.13 -9.20
N ALA A 93 3.15 -2.75 -7.95
CA ALA A 93 3.61 -1.41 -7.61
C ALA A 93 4.99 -1.12 -8.22
N GLU A 94 5.91 -2.06 -8.14
CA GLU A 94 7.25 -1.94 -8.75
C GLU A 94 7.15 -1.75 -10.25
N GLU A 95 6.32 -2.54 -10.91
CA GLU A 95 6.12 -2.42 -12.36
C GLU A 95 5.64 -1.02 -12.75
N ARG A 96 4.63 -0.50 -12.04
CA ARG A 96 4.12 0.84 -12.27
C ARG A 96 5.20 1.91 -12.09
N LEU A 97 5.90 1.87 -10.96
CA LEU A 97 6.85 2.91 -10.60
C LEU A 97 8.10 2.87 -11.47
N THR A 98 8.54 1.69 -11.88
CA THR A 98 9.63 1.53 -12.84
C THR A 98 9.26 2.12 -14.20
N ALA A 99 8.04 1.89 -14.65
CA ALA A 99 7.55 2.45 -15.91
C ALA A 99 7.50 3.98 -15.89
N LEU A 100 7.30 4.59 -14.71
CA LEU A 100 7.32 6.04 -14.55
C LEU A 100 8.73 6.64 -14.44
N GLY A 101 9.77 5.80 -14.36
CA GLY A 101 11.15 6.24 -14.26
C GLY A 101 11.75 6.12 -12.86
N GLY A 102 11.05 5.49 -11.94
CA GLY A 102 11.55 5.27 -10.59
C GLY A 102 12.77 4.35 -10.57
N SER A 103 13.78 4.71 -9.78
CA SER A 103 15.02 3.95 -9.68
C SER A 103 15.22 3.30 -8.31
N ARG A 104 14.39 3.64 -7.33
CA ARG A 104 14.43 3.05 -6.00
C ARG A 104 13.03 3.11 -5.41
N LEU A 105 12.62 2.03 -4.75
CA LEU A 105 11.34 1.94 -4.06
C LEU A 105 11.59 2.10 -2.56
N ASP A 106 10.86 3.03 -1.94
CA ASP A 106 10.94 3.25 -0.51
C ASP A 106 9.64 2.78 0.15
N ALA A 107 9.75 2.04 1.24
CA ALA A 107 8.61 1.59 2.03
C ALA A 107 8.81 1.94 3.49
N VAL A 108 7.75 2.35 4.17
CA VAL A 108 7.77 2.59 5.61
C VAL A 108 7.04 1.44 6.28
N ILE A 109 7.77 0.71 7.12
CA ILE A 109 7.28 -0.51 7.75
C ILE A 109 7.43 -0.37 9.26
N LEU A 110 6.37 -0.69 10.01
CA LEU A 110 6.41 -0.67 11.46
C LEU A 110 7.45 -1.65 11.98
N ASP A 111 8.37 -1.19 12.85
CA ASP A 111 9.47 -2.02 13.35
C ASP A 111 9.01 -3.31 14.02
N GLY A 112 7.90 -3.29 14.72
CA GLY A 112 7.35 -4.46 15.41
C GLY A 112 6.60 -5.45 14.52
N ASN A 113 6.40 -5.13 13.24
CA ASN A 113 5.64 -5.99 12.34
C ASN A 113 6.54 -6.99 11.63
N GLU A 114 6.85 -8.09 12.33
CA GLU A 114 7.75 -9.12 11.80
C GLU A 114 7.24 -9.81 10.54
N LEU A 115 5.93 -9.97 10.43
CA LEU A 115 5.32 -10.58 9.26
C LEU A 115 5.55 -9.71 8.01
N ALA A 116 5.37 -8.40 8.16
CA ALA A 116 5.66 -7.45 7.09
C ALA A 116 7.15 -7.45 6.75
N HIS A 117 8.03 -7.48 7.76
CA HIS A 117 9.48 -7.51 7.53
C HIS A 117 9.87 -8.70 6.65
N ARG A 118 9.29 -9.87 6.88
CA ARG A 118 9.56 -11.05 6.06
C ARG A 118 9.08 -10.87 4.63
N ALA A 119 7.88 -10.33 4.45
CA ALA A 119 7.32 -10.11 3.12
C ALA A 119 8.15 -9.11 2.30
N TRP A 120 8.53 -7.98 2.92
CA TRP A 120 9.33 -6.96 2.25
C TRP A 120 10.74 -7.46 1.95
N THR A 121 11.37 -8.18 2.89
CA THR A 121 12.70 -8.77 2.69
C THR A 121 12.66 -9.77 1.53
N ALA A 122 11.64 -10.63 1.48
CA ALA A 122 11.47 -11.59 0.39
C ALA A 122 11.30 -10.89 -0.96
N ALA A 123 10.73 -9.68 -0.97
CA ALA A 123 10.58 -8.88 -2.18
C ALA A 123 11.83 -8.07 -2.56
N GLY A 124 12.93 -8.22 -1.83
CA GLY A 124 14.20 -7.59 -2.14
C GLY A 124 14.48 -6.28 -1.40
N PHE A 125 13.64 -5.92 -0.43
CA PHE A 125 13.84 -4.70 0.36
C PHE A 125 14.78 -4.96 1.53
N SER A 126 15.55 -3.95 1.90
CA SER A 126 16.41 -4.00 3.07
C SER A 126 16.27 -2.73 3.90
N ARG A 127 16.38 -2.89 5.19
CA ARG A 127 16.27 -1.79 6.14
C ARG A 127 17.46 -0.85 6.06
N GLN A 128 17.21 0.47 6.16
CA GLN A 128 18.25 1.48 6.28
C GLN A 128 18.16 2.12 7.67
N ALA A 129 18.96 1.61 8.60
CA ALA A 129 18.89 1.99 10.01
C ALA A 129 19.37 3.42 10.31
N GLN A 130 20.12 4.05 9.39
CA GLN A 130 20.63 5.41 9.57
C GLN A 130 19.56 6.49 9.39
N TRP A 131 18.37 6.13 8.92
CA TRP A 131 17.27 7.07 8.68
C TRP A 131 16.22 6.93 9.77
N SER A 132 15.67 8.07 10.20
CA SER A 132 14.58 8.11 11.15
C SER A 132 13.40 8.88 10.56
N ARG A 133 12.18 8.49 10.93
CA ARG A 133 10.98 9.17 10.49
C ARG A 133 10.64 10.30 11.45
N TRP A 134 10.52 11.51 10.92
CA TRP A 134 10.14 12.68 11.69
C TRP A 134 8.80 13.17 11.18
N VAL A 135 7.84 13.38 12.06
CA VAL A 135 6.48 13.76 11.69
C VAL A 135 6.03 14.99 12.47
N LYS A 136 5.20 15.81 11.83
CA LYS A 136 4.56 16.95 12.47
C LYS A 136 3.11 16.99 11.99
N PRO A 137 2.13 16.77 12.86
CA PRO A 137 0.73 16.94 12.49
C PRO A 137 0.46 18.39 12.09
N VAL A 138 -0.35 18.59 11.07
CA VAL A 138 -0.78 19.90 10.61
C VAL A 138 -2.30 19.96 10.61
N HIS A 139 -2.84 21.17 10.82
CA HIS A 139 -4.28 21.38 10.93
C HIS A 139 -4.86 22.02 9.68
#